data_24497a7b181f47f0b1b9fe8c4238f96a
#
_entry.id   24497a7b181f47f0b1b9fe8c4238f96a
#
_cell.length_a   1.000
_cell.length_b   1.000
_cell.length_c   1.000
_cell.angle_alpha   90.00
_cell.angle_beta   90.00
_cell.angle_gamma   90.00
#
_symmetry.space_group_name_H-M   'P 1'
#
loop_
_entity.id
_entity.type
_entity.pdbx_description
1 polymer ?
#
loop_
_entity_poly.entity_id
_entity_poly.type
_entity_poly.pdbx_seq_one_letter_code
_entity_poly.pdbx_strand_id
1 'polypeptide(L)'
;ARVLVLDNHDDFGGHAKRNEMTYRGRTLMLNGGTSYLESVRQYSTVARTLLAAVGIDVERALAASAPSMGLYRSMGLGSATFFAKEVFGEDRLVMGRGGGGGGRGWADWLAQTPMSPEVQRDIARLYDDGANPDYMPGVSDVEKKERLARISYRDFLLDLAKVHPDVIPFFDDRPKGSFCVGIDGHPALYGWAQGYPGFQGMNLEPLPRVGPLSHLGGGQHGRESEWNSGEDLYFPDGNATLARLLVRAMIPDALPGDSLDDSMTSRLAYDRIDRQGSDARIRLNSTVVSVRHLGDPDAAREVEITYVRDNRAE
;
A
#
# COMPACT_ATOMS: atom_id res chain seq x y z
N ALA A 1 5.20 13.21 -29.88
CA ALA A 1 3.98 12.37 -29.99
C ALA A 1 2.80 13.15 -29.44
N ARG A 2 1.61 12.99 -30.02
CA ARG A 2 0.37 13.60 -29.49
C ARG A 2 -0.35 12.58 -28.62
N VAL A 3 -0.78 12.99 -27.42
CA VAL A 3 -1.42 12.12 -26.43
C VAL A 3 -2.75 12.71 -26.02
N LEU A 4 -3.81 11.91 -26.02
CA LEU A 4 -5.10 12.23 -25.42
C LEU A 4 -5.40 11.22 -24.31
N VAL A 5 -5.51 11.69 -23.08
CA VAL A 5 -5.99 10.90 -21.93
C VAL A 5 -7.49 11.09 -21.83
N LEU A 6 -8.26 10.00 -21.78
CA LEU A 6 -9.69 10.00 -21.56
C LEU A 6 -9.98 9.56 -20.12
N ASP A 7 -10.77 10.31 -19.39
CA ASP A 7 -11.21 9.99 -18.03
C ASP A 7 -12.73 10.14 -17.92
N ASN A 8 -13.40 9.19 -17.29
CA ASN A 8 -14.84 9.21 -17.10
C ASN A 8 -15.29 10.10 -15.93
N HIS A 9 -14.37 10.58 -15.11
CA HIS A 9 -14.65 11.47 -13.98
C HIS A 9 -14.64 12.95 -14.39
N ASP A 10 -15.14 13.78 -13.50
CA ASP A 10 -15.16 15.24 -13.59
C ASP A 10 -13.81 15.90 -13.23
N ASP A 11 -12.86 15.09 -12.77
CA ASP A 11 -11.50 15.50 -12.41
C ASP A 11 -10.52 14.38 -12.73
N PHE A 12 -9.25 14.70 -12.85
CA PHE A 12 -8.15 13.74 -13.09
C PHE A 12 -7.55 13.22 -11.77
N GLY A 13 -6.77 12.14 -11.85
CA GLY A 13 -6.06 11.55 -10.74
C GLY A 13 -6.73 10.32 -10.14
N GLY A 14 -7.94 9.98 -10.56
CA GLY A 14 -8.67 8.82 -10.04
C GLY A 14 -8.83 8.87 -8.53
N HIS A 15 -8.28 7.89 -7.80
CA HIS A 15 -8.28 7.89 -6.33
C HIS A 15 -7.31 8.92 -5.71
N ALA A 16 -6.39 9.49 -6.49
CA ALA A 16 -5.54 10.61 -6.08
C ALA A 16 -6.29 11.96 -6.20
N LYS A 17 -7.55 11.98 -5.82
CA LYS A 17 -8.41 13.15 -5.78
C LYS A 17 -8.30 13.84 -4.43
N ARG A 18 -8.46 15.16 -4.39
CA ARG A 18 -8.57 15.90 -3.14
C ARG A 18 -9.99 16.39 -2.92
N ASN A 19 -10.36 16.56 -1.66
CA ASN A 19 -11.58 17.22 -1.25
C ASN A 19 -11.28 18.65 -0.80
N GLU A 20 -12.07 19.60 -1.25
CA GLU A 20 -12.00 20.99 -0.82
C GLU A 20 -13.29 21.35 -0.06
N MET A 21 -13.12 21.91 1.14
CA MET A 21 -14.21 22.39 1.97
C MET A 21 -13.95 23.82 2.39
N THR A 22 -14.97 24.66 2.35
CA THR A 22 -14.87 26.03 2.87
C THR A 22 -15.50 26.12 4.26
N TYR A 23 -14.71 26.52 5.24
CA TYR A 23 -15.15 26.78 6.59
C TYR A 23 -14.72 28.16 7.06
N ARG A 24 -15.66 29.03 7.42
CA ARG A 24 -15.42 30.43 7.87
C ARG A 24 -14.50 31.20 6.92
N GLY A 25 -14.72 31.07 5.60
CA GLY A 25 -13.95 31.76 4.57
C GLY A 25 -12.54 31.20 4.29
N ARG A 26 -12.17 30.08 4.94
CA ARG A 26 -10.90 29.37 4.70
C ARG A 26 -11.18 28.09 3.94
N THR A 27 -10.40 27.85 2.88
CA THR A 27 -10.42 26.56 2.18
C THR A 27 -9.56 25.55 2.95
N LEU A 28 -10.17 24.42 3.29
CA LEU A 28 -9.49 23.26 3.85
C LEU A 28 -9.36 22.21 2.75
N MET A 29 -8.16 21.68 2.61
CA MET A 29 -7.85 20.62 1.64
C MET A 29 -7.62 19.32 2.41
N LEU A 30 -8.23 18.24 1.92
CA LEU A 30 -8.10 16.90 2.47
C LEU A 30 -7.86 15.93 1.32
N ASN A 31 -7.13 14.84 1.58
CA ASN A 31 -7.02 13.76 0.62
C ASN A 31 -8.39 13.10 0.37
N GLY A 32 -8.60 12.59 -0.85
CA GLY A 32 -9.86 11.98 -1.26
C GLY A 32 -9.79 10.45 -1.43
N GLY A 33 -8.63 9.84 -1.19
CA GLY A 33 -8.48 8.39 -1.38
C GLY A 33 -7.08 7.92 -1.07
N THR A 34 -6.08 8.43 -1.78
CA THR A 34 -4.68 8.08 -1.56
C THR A 34 -3.97 9.18 -0.78
N SER A 35 -3.41 8.85 0.38
CA SER A 35 -2.89 9.84 1.33
C SER A 35 -1.38 10.05 1.25
N TYR A 36 -0.60 9.07 0.80
CA TYR A 36 0.86 9.12 0.84
C TYR A 36 1.52 8.26 -0.25
N LEU A 37 2.80 8.51 -0.49
CA LEU A 37 3.69 7.65 -1.25
C LEU A 37 4.45 6.79 -0.25
N GLU A 38 4.23 5.48 -0.29
CA GLU A 38 4.80 4.53 0.65
C GLU A 38 6.27 4.27 0.33
N SER A 39 7.13 4.33 1.35
CA SER A 39 8.55 3.92 1.28
C SER A 39 9.30 4.51 0.08
N VAL A 40 9.19 5.80 -0.16
CA VAL A 40 9.67 6.48 -1.38
C VAL A 40 11.17 6.31 -1.67
N ARG A 41 12.01 6.08 -0.63
CA ARG A 41 13.44 5.83 -0.82
C ARG A 41 13.74 4.51 -1.51
N GLN A 42 12.79 3.58 -1.49
CA GLN A 42 12.92 2.25 -2.10
C GLN A 42 12.45 2.20 -3.55
N TYR A 43 11.94 3.30 -4.04
CA TYR A 43 11.48 3.39 -5.42
C TYR A 43 12.60 3.07 -6.41
N SER A 44 12.26 2.44 -7.52
CA SER A 44 13.19 2.21 -8.62
C SER A 44 13.80 3.52 -9.12
N THR A 45 14.95 3.45 -9.78
CA THR A 45 15.58 4.63 -10.38
C THR A 45 14.60 5.39 -11.29
N VAL A 46 13.77 4.66 -12.07
CA VAL A 46 12.77 5.28 -12.96
C VAL A 46 11.75 6.07 -12.17
N ALA A 47 11.18 5.49 -11.10
CA ALA A 47 10.18 6.18 -10.28
C ALA A 47 10.77 7.41 -9.56
N ARG A 48 11.99 7.30 -9.00
CA ARG A 48 12.68 8.43 -8.38
C ARG A 48 13.00 9.54 -9.38
N THR A 49 13.43 9.19 -10.60
CA THR A 49 13.66 10.17 -11.66
C THR A 49 12.37 10.89 -12.04
N LEU A 50 11.23 10.19 -12.09
CA LEU A 50 9.93 10.81 -12.34
C LEU A 50 9.57 11.81 -11.24
N LEU A 51 9.72 11.45 -9.96
CA LEU A 51 9.45 12.36 -8.84
C LEU A 51 10.31 13.63 -8.95
N ALA A 52 11.61 13.48 -9.20
CA ALA A 52 12.51 14.61 -9.39
C ALA A 52 12.12 15.47 -10.61
N ALA A 53 11.75 14.84 -11.73
CA ALA A 53 11.36 15.54 -12.96
C ALA A 53 10.09 16.39 -12.79
N VAL A 54 9.18 15.99 -11.90
CA VAL A 54 7.99 16.79 -11.58
C VAL A 54 8.20 17.78 -10.41
N GLY A 55 9.44 17.89 -9.90
CA GLY A 55 9.83 18.88 -8.89
C GLY A 55 9.68 18.41 -7.44
N ILE A 56 9.57 17.10 -7.19
CA ILE A 56 9.57 16.56 -5.83
C ILE A 56 11.01 16.25 -5.41
N ASP A 57 11.55 17.04 -4.49
CA ASP A 57 12.72 16.70 -3.70
C ASP A 57 12.27 15.82 -2.53
N VAL A 58 12.55 14.52 -2.62
CA VAL A 58 12.08 13.52 -1.66
C VAL A 58 12.59 13.81 -0.24
N GLU A 59 13.87 14.17 -0.08
CA GLU A 59 14.46 14.43 1.22
C GLU A 59 13.85 15.66 1.91
N ARG A 60 13.71 16.74 1.16
CA ARG A 60 13.05 17.95 1.63
C ARG A 60 11.58 17.72 1.99
N ALA A 61 10.88 16.96 1.17
CA ALA A 61 9.46 16.69 1.37
C ALA A 61 9.23 15.76 2.58
N LEU A 62 10.08 14.74 2.80
CA LEU A 62 10.06 13.91 4.00
C LEU A 62 10.33 14.74 5.26
N ALA A 63 11.34 15.61 5.24
CA ALA A 63 11.63 16.49 6.37
C ALA A 63 10.44 17.42 6.71
N ALA A 64 9.72 17.91 5.71
CA ALA A 64 8.55 18.76 5.89
C ALA A 64 7.34 18.02 6.48
N SER A 65 7.18 16.72 6.18
CA SER A 65 6.08 15.89 6.72
C SER A 65 6.35 15.27 8.10
N ALA A 66 7.61 15.20 8.53
CA ALA A 66 8.01 14.57 9.80
C ALA A 66 7.26 15.08 11.05
N PRO A 67 6.96 16.38 11.23
CA PRO A 67 6.25 16.88 12.42
C PRO A 67 4.84 16.29 12.59
N SER A 68 4.13 15.99 11.50
CA SER A 68 2.77 15.43 11.56
C SER A 68 2.75 13.98 12.03
N MET A 69 3.83 13.23 11.80
CA MET A 69 3.97 11.83 12.20
C MET A 69 4.06 11.64 13.72
N GLY A 70 4.45 12.66 14.47
CA GLY A 70 4.57 12.63 15.94
C GLY A 70 3.34 13.11 16.70
N LEU A 71 2.29 13.56 16.03
CA LEU A 71 1.16 14.24 16.64
C LEU A 71 0.49 13.44 17.77
N TYR A 72 0.11 12.20 17.51
CA TYR A 72 -0.56 11.36 18.52
C TYR A 72 0.35 11.07 19.72
N ARG A 73 1.63 10.83 19.49
CA ARG A 73 2.61 10.62 20.57
C ARG A 73 2.78 11.88 21.42
N SER A 74 2.79 13.06 20.81
CA SER A 74 2.87 14.34 21.53
C SER A 74 1.65 14.60 22.43
N MET A 75 0.52 13.97 22.13
CA MET A 75 -0.71 13.99 22.94
C MET A 75 -0.74 12.89 24.01
N GLY A 76 0.32 12.12 24.18
CA GLY A 76 0.38 10.99 25.10
C GLY A 76 -0.44 9.77 24.65
N LEU A 77 -0.86 9.73 23.39
CA LEU A 77 -1.61 8.60 22.84
C LEU A 77 -0.66 7.48 22.39
N GLY A 78 -1.05 6.25 22.66
CA GLY A 78 -0.32 5.04 22.28
C GLY A 78 -1.15 4.11 21.40
N SER A 79 -0.51 3.03 20.94
CA SER A 79 -1.22 1.97 20.23
C SER A 79 -1.99 1.09 21.20
N ALA A 80 -3.12 0.54 20.73
CA ALA A 80 -3.88 -0.50 21.42
C ALA A 80 -4.45 -1.47 20.40
N THR A 81 -4.77 -2.69 20.85
CA THR A 81 -5.48 -3.70 20.07
C THR A 81 -6.86 -3.90 20.68
N PHE A 82 -7.90 -3.76 19.88
CA PHE A 82 -9.27 -4.03 20.28
C PHE A 82 -9.67 -5.43 19.83
N PHE A 83 -10.12 -6.24 20.76
CA PHE A 83 -10.67 -7.56 20.55
C PHE A 83 -12.20 -7.45 20.57
N ALA A 84 -12.84 -7.73 19.43
CA ALA A 84 -14.29 -7.63 19.30
C ALA A 84 -14.97 -8.91 19.79
N LYS A 85 -16.07 -8.79 20.52
CA LYS A 85 -16.82 -9.92 21.09
C LYS A 85 -17.34 -10.90 20.04
N GLU A 86 -17.62 -10.42 18.84
CA GLU A 86 -18.12 -11.25 17.72
C GLU A 86 -17.09 -12.30 17.29
N VAL A 87 -15.80 -12.02 17.56
CA VAL A 87 -14.68 -12.89 17.18
C VAL A 87 -14.05 -13.56 18.40
N PHE A 88 -13.90 -12.82 19.52
CA PHE A 88 -13.14 -13.24 20.70
C PHE A 88 -14.02 -13.51 21.94
N GLY A 89 -15.35 -13.40 21.82
CA GLY A 89 -16.29 -13.69 22.89
C GLY A 89 -16.56 -12.54 23.84
N GLU A 90 -15.67 -11.54 23.94
CA GLU A 90 -15.88 -10.32 24.70
C GLU A 90 -15.18 -9.11 24.06
N ASP A 91 -15.71 -7.92 24.32
CA ASP A 91 -15.06 -6.67 23.92
C ASP A 91 -13.93 -6.34 24.90
N ARG A 92 -12.70 -6.27 24.42
CA ARG A 92 -11.54 -5.94 25.25
C ARG A 92 -10.54 -5.05 24.52
N LEU A 93 -10.13 -3.94 25.16
CA LEU A 93 -9.04 -3.10 24.70
C LEU A 93 -7.77 -3.45 25.46
N VAL A 94 -6.73 -3.87 24.73
CA VAL A 94 -5.42 -4.19 25.31
C VAL A 94 -4.41 -3.17 24.81
N MET A 95 -3.74 -2.48 25.75
CA MET A 95 -2.76 -1.46 25.41
C MET A 95 -1.52 -2.04 24.76
N GLY A 96 -1.04 -1.38 23.71
CA GLY A 96 0.09 -1.83 22.90
C GLY A 96 -0.31 -2.80 21.79
N ARG A 97 0.71 -3.25 21.09
CA ARG A 97 0.64 -4.38 20.13
C ARG A 97 1.62 -5.42 20.61
N GLY A 98 1.27 -6.68 20.60
CA GLY A 98 2.18 -7.74 21.02
C GLY A 98 3.56 -7.58 20.41
N GLY A 99 4.62 -7.85 21.18
CA GLY A 99 6.02 -7.86 20.72
C GLY A 99 6.69 -6.53 20.43
N GLY A 100 5.99 -5.40 20.42
CA GLY A 100 6.59 -4.12 20.03
C GLY A 100 6.23 -2.95 20.95
N GLY A 101 7.24 -2.27 21.49
CA GLY A 101 7.10 -0.92 22.08
C GLY A 101 6.49 -0.90 23.47
N GLY A 102 7.32 -1.00 24.49
CA GLY A 102 6.93 -0.86 25.89
C GLY A 102 7.49 -1.90 26.85
N GLY A 103 8.43 -2.73 26.38
CA GLY A 103 9.20 -3.65 27.25
C GLY A 103 8.43 -4.87 27.75
N ARG A 104 7.21 -5.12 27.26
CA ARG A 104 6.46 -6.35 27.59
C ARG A 104 6.69 -7.38 26.50
N GLY A 105 7.16 -8.59 26.90
CA GLY A 105 7.22 -9.75 26.04
C GLY A 105 5.83 -10.16 25.51
N TRP A 106 5.79 -11.01 24.50
CA TRP A 106 4.54 -11.53 23.94
C TRP A 106 3.67 -12.17 25.02
N ALA A 107 4.24 -12.98 25.92
CA ALA A 107 3.49 -13.68 26.96
C ALA A 107 2.71 -12.74 27.88
N ASP A 108 3.36 -11.67 28.36
CA ASP A 108 2.73 -10.69 29.26
C ASP A 108 1.62 -9.89 28.58
N TRP A 109 1.79 -9.60 27.32
CA TRP A 109 0.76 -8.89 26.55
C TRP A 109 -0.42 -9.81 26.25
N LEU A 110 -0.17 -11.05 25.81
CA LEU A 110 -1.20 -12.05 25.49
C LEU A 110 -2.02 -12.42 26.71
N ALA A 111 -1.43 -12.47 27.91
CA ALA A 111 -2.17 -12.71 29.14
C ALA A 111 -3.28 -11.70 29.45
N GLN A 112 -3.26 -10.53 28.81
CA GLN A 112 -4.29 -9.50 28.93
C GLN A 112 -5.43 -9.63 27.91
N THR A 113 -5.27 -10.53 26.94
CA THR A 113 -6.23 -10.74 25.83
C THR A 113 -7.37 -11.68 26.26
N PRO A 114 -8.53 -11.66 25.58
CA PRO A 114 -9.64 -12.55 25.88
C PRO A 114 -9.47 -13.98 25.34
N MET A 115 -8.31 -14.31 24.81
CA MET A 115 -8.03 -15.63 24.24
C MET A 115 -7.74 -16.66 25.34
N SER A 116 -7.97 -17.93 25.03
CA SER A 116 -7.66 -19.03 25.96
C SER A 116 -6.15 -19.16 26.23
N PRO A 117 -5.74 -19.70 27.37
CA PRO A 117 -4.31 -19.90 27.67
C PRO A 117 -3.58 -20.77 26.65
N GLU A 118 -4.27 -21.67 25.98
CA GLU A 118 -3.72 -22.51 24.91
C GLU A 118 -3.40 -21.68 23.66
N VAL A 119 -4.36 -20.87 23.21
CA VAL A 119 -4.19 -19.94 22.08
C VAL A 119 -3.07 -18.93 22.37
N GLN A 120 -3.03 -18.37 23.59
CA GLN A 120 -1.98 -17.44 24.01
C GLN A 120 -0.59 -18.09 23.94
N ARG A 121 -0.45 -19.35 24.40
CA ARG A 121 0.82 -20.09 24.32
C ARG A 121 1.24 -20.35 22.87
N ASP A 122 0.32 -20.74 22.00
CA ASP A 122 0.63 -20.99 20.61
C ASP A 122 1.07 -19.71 19.89
N ILE A 123 0.39 -18.59 20.11
CA ILE A 123 0.81 -17.30 19.55
C ILE A 123 2.18 -16.91 20.09
N ALA A 124 2.42 -17.03 21.40
CA ALA A 124 3.72 -16.72 21.99
C ALA A 124 4.84 -17.58 21.38
N ARG A 125 4.59 -18.89 21.20
CA ARG A 125 5.52 -19.82 20.55
C ARG A 125 5.88 -19.42 19.12
N LEU A 126 4.89 -19.00 18.34
CA LEU A 126 5.13 -18.58 16.96
C LEU A 126 6.12 -17.39 16.89
N TYR A 127 6.11 -16.51 17.88
CA TYR A 127 7.03 -15.36 17.96
C TYR A 127 8.35 -15.64 18.69
N ASP A 128 8.52 -16.84 19.23
CA ASP A 128 9.76 -17.25 19.88
C ASP A 128 10.73 -17.83 18.83
N ASP A 129 11.87 -17.15 18.65
CA ASP A 129 12.87 -17.52 17.64
C ASP A 129 13.44 -18.93 17.85
N GLY A 130 13.47 -19.42 19.09
CA GLY A 130 13.98 -20.76 19.44
C GLY A 130 12.93 -21.88 19.40
N ALA A 131 11.65 -21.56 19.31
CA ALA A 131 10.56 -22.52 19.48
C ALA A 131 9.99 -23.11 18.19
N ASN A 132 10.31 -22.52 17.03
CA ASN A 132 9.80 -22.98 15.74
C ASN A 132 10.86 -23.84 15.02
N PRO A 133 10.59 -25.14 14.74
CA PRO A 133 11.51 -26.01 14.06
C PRO A 133 11.56 -25.76 12.56
N ASP A 134 12.50 -26.41 11.87
CA ASP A 134 12.37 -26.60 10.43
C ASP A 134 11.24 -27.60 10.16
N TYR A 135 10.12 -27.11 9.64
CA TYR A 135 8.94 -27.93 9.31
C TYR A 135 9.15 -28.80 8.05
N MET A 136 10.24 -28.63 7.32
CA MET A 136 10.58 -29.37 6.11
C MET A 136 12.06 -29.81 6.13
N PRO A 137 12.47 -30.63 7.11
CA PRO A 137 13.87 -31.04 7.26
C PRO A 137 14.33 -31.82 6.02
N GLY A 138 15.55 -31.53 5.55
CA GLY A 138 16.11 -32.20 4.38
C GLY A 138 15.60 -31.69 3.02
N VAL A 139 14.69 -30.72 3.01
CA VAL A 139 14.21 -30.09 1.78
C VAL A 139 15.07 -28.85 1.48
N SER A 140 15.41 -28.64 0.20
CA SER A 140 16.18 -27.47 -0.22
C SER A 140 15.39 -26.16 -0.02
N ASP A 141 16.11 -25.03 0.14
CA ASP A 141 15.49 -23.70 0.28
C ASP A 141 14.54 -23.37 -0.87
N VAL A 142 14.95 -23.65 -2.10
CA VAL A 142 14.10 -23.41 -3.30
C VAL A 142 12.80 -24.21 -3.22
N GLU A 143 12.89 -25.49 -2.90
CA GLU A 143 11.71 -26.34 -2.80
C GLU A 143 10.82 -26.00 -1.60
N LYS A 144 11.41 -25.58 -0.45
CA LYS A 144 10.63 -25.03 0.67
C LYS A 144 9.80 -23.83 0.21
N LYS A 145 10.41 -22.88 -0.49
CA LYS A 145 9.73 -21.68 -1.01
C LYS A 145 8.64 -22.03 -2.02
N GLU A 146 8.89 -22.99 -2.91
CA GLU A 146 7.87 -23.46 -3.85
C GLU A 146 6.67 -24.08 -3.15
N ARG A 147 6.89 -24.86 -2.08
CA ARG A 147 5.81 -25.45 -1.27
C ARG A 147 5.06 -24.36 -0.52
N LEU A 148 5.74 -23.43 0.12
CA LEU A 148 5.15 -22.30 0.84
C LEU A 148 4.37 -21.35 -0.09
N ALA A 149 4.73 -21.25 -1.37
CA ALA A 149 3.99 -20.47 -2.35
C ALA A 149 2.63 -21.09 -2.74
N ARG A 150 2.45 -22.41 -2.49
CA ARG A 150 1.25 -23.18 -2.88
C ARG A 150 0.27 -23.43 -1.75
N ILE A 151 0.63 -23.13 -0.51
CA ILE A 151 -0.24 -23.24 0.65
C ILE A 151 -0.54 -21.85 1.21
N SER A 152 -1.69 -21.69 1.83
CA SER A 152 -2.03 -20.45 2.52
C SER A 152 -1.24 -20.32 3.84
N TYR A 153 -1.12 -19.10 4.37
CA TYR A 153 -0.56 -18.91 5.70
C TYR A 153 -1.43 -19.58 6.78
N ARG A 154 -2.75 -19.65 6.57
CA ARG A 154 -3.65 -20.43 7.43
C ARG A 154 -3.28 -21.92 7.46
N ASP A 155 -3.08 -22.54 6.29
CA ASP A 155 -2.70 -23.96 6.20
C ASP A 155 -1.31 -24.20 6.80
N PHE A 156 -0.37 -23.26 6.60
CA PHE A 156 0.93 -23.30 7.27
C PHE A 156 0.75 -23.35 8.81
N LEU A 157 -0.07 -22.48 9.37
CA LEU A 157 -0.33 -22.44 10.81
C LEU A 157 -0.97 -23.74 11.32
N LEU A 158 -2.00 -24.24 10.63
CA LEU A 158 -2.75 -25.42 11.08
C LEU A 158 -2.00 -26.72 10.79
N ASP A 159 -1.43 -26.88 9.60
CA ASP A 159 -0.91 -28.16 9.12
C ASP A 159 0.58 -28.35 9.38
N LEU A 160 1.37 -27.29 9.38
CA LEU A 160 2.82 -27.36 9.65
C LEU A 160 3.15 -26.92 11.07
N ALA A 161 2.76 -25.73 11.48
CA ALA A 161 3.02 -25.21 12.81
C ALA A 161 2.13 -25.84 13.89
N LYS A 162 1.04 -26.52 13.51
CA LYS A 162 0.13 -27.26 14.42
C LYS A 162 -0.39 -26.41 15.58
N VAL A 163 -0.82 -25.19 15.28
CA VAL A 163 -1.44 -24.32 16.29
C VAL A 163 -2.90 -24.68 16.52
N HIS A 164 -3.43 -24.31 17.68
CA HIS A 164 -4.86 -24.40 17.95
C HIS A 164 -5.67 -23.59 16.91
N PRO A 165 -6.79 -24.12 16.39
CA PRO A 165 -7.58 -23.41 15.35
C PRO A 165 -8.02 -22.00 15.73
N ASP A 166 -8.28 -21.73 17.00
CA ASP A 166 -8.67 -20.41 17.50
C ASP A 166 -7.52 -19.37 17.48
N VAL A 167 -6.32 -19.76 17.04
CA VAL A 167 -5.23 -18.83 16.71
C VAL A 167 -5.53 -18.08 15.42
N ILE A 168 -6.28 -18.68 14.49
CA ILE A 168 -6.53 -18.13 13.15
C ILE A 168 -7.15 -16.71 13.20
N PRO A 169 -8.21 -16.45 13.99
CA PRO A 169 -8.81 -15.12 14.06
C PRO A 169 -7.83 -13.99 14.43
N PHE A 170 -6.79 -14.30 15.20
CA PHE A 170 -5.78 -13.32 15.59
C PHE A 170 -4.91 -12.85 14.42
N PHE A 171 -4.71 -13.70 13.42
CA PHE A 171 -3.88 -13.39 12.24
C PHE A 171 -4.71 -13.01 11.02
N ASP A 172 -6.01 -13.33 10.97
CA ASP A 172 -6.83 -13.27 9.76
C ASP A 172 -6.91 -11.87 9.13
N ASP A 173 -6.89 -10.83 9.96
CA ASP A 173 -6.99 -9.45 9.47
C ASP A 173 -5.66 -8.87 8.95
N ARG A 174 -4.53 -9.52 9.20
CA ARG A 174 -3.22 -8.96 8.85
C ARG A 174 -3.06 -8.60 7.37
N PRO A 175 -3.41 -9.48 6.40
CA PRO A 175 -3.26 -9.15 4.99
C PRO A 175 -4.43 -8.32 4.43
N LYS A 176 -5.56 -8.21 5.14
CA LYS A 176 -6.78 -7.57 4.59
C LYS A 176 -6.57 -6.11 4.21
N GLY A 177 -5.81 -5.37 5.01
CA GLY A 177 -5.54 -3.96 4.73
C GLY A 177 -4.73 -3.70 3.46
N SER A 178 -3.87 -4.64 3.05
CA SER A 178 -3.00 -4.50 1.88
C SER A 178 -3.46 -5.31 0.69
N PHE A 179 -4.11 -6.46 0.91
CA PHE A 179 -4.42 -7.44 -0.15
C PHE A 179 -5.91 -7.78 -0.25
N CYS A 180 -6.76 -7.23 0.62
CA CYS A 180 -8.20 -7.46 0.65
C CYS A 180 -8.62 -8.92 0.82
N VAL A 181 -7.74 -9.80 1.30
CA VAL A 181 -7.99 -11.22 1.58
C VAL A 181 -7.55 -11.57 3.00
N GLY A 182 -8.14 -12.61 3.58
CA GLY A 182 -7.68 -13.18 4.83
C GLY A 182 -6.42 -14.05 4.64
N ILE A 183 -5.90 -14.59 5.73
CA ILE A 183 -4.72 -15.47 5.68
C ILE A 183 -4.97 -16.80 4.96
N ASP A 184 -6.20 -17.15 4.68
CA ASP A 184 -6.61 -18.31 3.86
C ASP A 184 -6.37 -18.06 2.35
N GLY A 185 -6.46 -16.82 1.88
CA GLY A 185 -6.14 -16.40 0.53
C GLY A 185 -4.71 -15.86 0.35
N HIS A 186 -3.90 -15.85 1.41
CA HIS A 186 -2.56 -15.25 1.43
C HIS A 186 -1.49 -16.35 1.49
N PRO A 187 -0.62 -16.50 0.47
CA PRO A 187 0.40 -17.55 0.44
C PRO A 187 1.35 -17.48 1.63
N ALA A 188 1.71 -18.65 2.20
CA ALA A 188 2.63 -18.73 3.33
C ALA A 188 4.01 -18.12 3.02
N LEU A 189 4.51 -18.30 1.79
CA LEU A 189 5.76 -17.66 1.33
C LEU A 189 5.68 -16.13 1.45
N TYR A 190 4.52 -15.56 1.10
CA TYR A 190 4.33 -14.12 1.19
C TYR A 190 4.24 -13.65 2.64
N GLY A 191 3.55 -14.44 3.50
CA GLY A 191 3.55 -14.21 4.94
C GLY A 191 4.97 -14.18 5.52
N TRP A 192 5.81 -15.14 5.14
CA TRP A 192 7.23 -15.14 5.52
C TRP A 192 7.94 -13.87 5.04
N ALA A 193 7.78 -13.49 3.77
CA ALA A 193 8.40 -12.29 3.20
C ALA A 193 7.94 -11.00 3.90
N GLN A 194 6.72 -10.98 4.44
CA GLN A 194 6.16 -9.88 5.23
C GLN A 194 6.50 -9.93 6.73
N GLY A 195 7.33 -10.90 7.15
CA GLY A 195 7.74 -11.03 8.55
C GLY A 195 6.64 -11.62 9.46
N TYR A 196 5.73 -12.42 8.92
CA TYR A 196 4.78 -13.15 9.75
C TYR A 196 5.52 -14.23 10.55
N PRO A 197 5.07 -14.54 11.77
CA PRO A 197 5.81 -15.44 12.66
C PRO A 197 5.68 -16.91 12.26
N GLY A 198 6.54 -17.74 12.86
CA GLY A 198 6.52 -19.20 12.76
C GLY A 198 7.54 -19.79 11.79
N PHE A 199 8.28 -18.97 11.03
CA PHE A 199 9.22 -19.45 10.00
C PHE A 199 10.68 -19.52 10.44
N GLN A 200 11.00 -19.11 11.65
CA GLN A 200 12.37 -18.86 12.11
C GLN A 200 13.29 -20.08 11.95
N GLY A 201 12.83 -21.27 12.35
CA GLY A 201 13.60 -22.50 12.24
C GLY A 201 13.72 -23.09 10.83
N MET A 202 12.99 -22.54 9.87
CA MET A 202 13.06 -23.01 8.47
C MET A 202 14.32 -22.54 7.74
N ASN A 203 15.04 -21.54 8.28
CA ASN A 203 16.29 -20.99 7.75
C ASN A 203 16.21 -20.68 6.25
N LEU A 204 15.14 -19.96 5.84
CA LEU A 204 14.93 -19.58 4.45
C LEU A 204 15.88 -18.45 4.07
N GLU A 205 16.57 -18.61 2.95
CA GLU A 205 17.41 -17.55 2.39
C GLU A 205 16.55 -16.36 1.90
N PRO A 206 17.06 -15.13 2.00
CA PRO A 206 16.34 -13.95 1.48
C PRO A 206 15.94 -14.11 0.01
N LEU A 207 14.82 -13.50 -0.36
CA LEU A 207 14.38 -13.49 -1.76
C LEU A 207 15.34 -12.69 -2.63
N PRO A 208 15.59 -13.12 -3.89
CA PRO A 208 16.49 -12.41 -4.78
C PRO A 208 15.94 -11.02 -5.13
N ARG A 209 16.82 -10.05 -5.32
CA ARG A 209 16.44 -8.69 -5.74
C ARG A 209 15.87 -8.64 -7.17
N VAL A 210 16.21 -9.64 -7.98
CA VAL A 210 15.79 -9.74 -9.39
C VAL A 210 15.25 -11.15 -9.64
N GLY A 211 14.17 -11.26 -10.39
CA GLY A 211 13.56 -12.54 -10.74
C GLY A 211 12.07 -12.59 -10.41
N PRO A 212 11.42 -13.74 -10.66
CA PRO A 212 9.96 -13.87 -10.53
C PRO A 212 9.42 -13.55 -9.13
N LEU A 213 10.21 -13.78 -8.08
CA LEU A 213 9.81 -13.54 -6.69
C LEU A 213 10.28 -12.19 -6.14
N SER A 214 11.00 -11.38 -6.93
CA SER A 214 11.55 -10.09 -6.47
C SER A 214 10.48 -9.07 -6.10
N HIS A 215 9.26 -9.23 -6.61
CA HIS A 215 8.11 -8.38 -6.29
C HIS A 215 7.44 -8.72 -4.95
N LEU A 216 7.72 -9.88 -4.37
CA LEU A 216 7.12 -10.31 -3.10
C LEU A 216 7.63 -9.50 -1.89
N GLY A 217 8.11 -8.34 -2.16
CA GLY A 217 8.34 -7.31 -1.17
C GLY A 217 9.54 -7.55 -0.27
N GLY A 218 9.89 -6.49 0.38
CA GLY A 218 10.93 -6.39 1.35
C GLY A 218 10.44 -6.54 2.77
N GLY A 219 9.67 -7.54 3.11
CA GLY A 219 9.42 -7.87 4.52
C GLY A 219 10.71 -8.18 5.25
N GLN A 220 10.65 -8.34 6.58
CA GLN A 220 11.83 -8.54 7.44
C GLN A 220 12.78 -9.64 6.97
N HIS A 221 12.31 -10.56 6.13
CA HIS A 221 13.07 -11.69 5.61
C HIS A 221 13.21 -11.70 4.08
N GLY A 222 12.49 -10.84 3.36
CA GLY A 222 12.51 -10.83 1.90
C GLY A 222 13.63 -9.98 1.29
N ARG A 223 13.98 -8.90 1.93
CA ARG A 223 15.13 -8.03 1.65
C ARG A 223 15.66 -7.50 2.97
N GLU A 224 16.97 -7.26 3.04
CA GLU A 224 17.54 -6.54 4.16
C GLU A 224 16.69 -5.30 4.46
N SER A 225 16.31 -5.15 5.68
CA SER A 225 15.60 -4.13 6.46
C SER A 225 15.29 -2.73 5.87
N GLU A 226 15.50 -2.50 4.59
CA GLU A 226 15.20 -1.23 3.93
C GLU A 226 13.70 -0.94 3.84
N TRP A 227 12.84 -1.96 3.96
CA TRP A 227 11.39 -1.81 3.83
C TRP A 227 10.73 -1.16 5.07
N ASN A 228 11.40 -1.16 6.18
CA ASN A 228 10.83 -0.65 7.44
C ASN A 228 11.35 0.76 7.79
N SER A 229 11.78 1.53 6.80
CA SER A 229 12.28 2.88 7.07
C SER A 229 11.18 3.83 7.58
N GLY A 230 9.89 3.44 7.47
CA GLY A 230 8.78 4.28 7.92
C GLY A 230 8.73 5.66 7.23
N GLU A 231 9.36 5.76 6.09
CA GLU A 231 9.54 7.02 5.36
C GLU A 231 8.51 7.16 4.26
N ASP A 232 7.27 7.26 4.69
CA ASP A 232 6.15 7.58 3.82
C ASP A 232 6.07 9.09 3.61
N LEU A 233 5.90 9.49 2.37
CA LEU A 233 5.81 10.89 2.00
C LEU A 233 4.35 11.33 1.93
N TYR A 234 3.97 12.21 2.84
CA TYR A 234 2.62 12.77 2.92
C TYR A 234 2.57 14.17 2.31
N PHE A 235 1.50 14.42 1.55
CA PHE A 235 1.13 15.77 1.13
C PHE A 235 -0.18 16.18 1.83
N PRO A 236 -0.42 17.47 2.09
CA PRO A 236 -1.64 17.95 2.74
C PRO A 236 -2.94 17.51 2.05
N ASP A 237 -2.94 17.42 0.72
CA ASP A 237 -4.05 16.97 -0.11
C ASP A 237 -3.86 15.52 -0.63
N GLY A 238 -2.93 14.77 -0.03
CA GLY A 238 -2.57 13.42 -0.45
C GLY A 238 -1.91 13.38 -1.83
N ASN A 239 -2.00 12.24 -2.50
CA ASN A 239 -1.37 12.06 -3.81
C ASN A 239 -2.01 12.90 -4.94
N ALA A 240 -3.05 13.69 -4.65
CA ALA A 240 -3.55 14.72 -5.57
C ALA A 240 -2.44 15.71 -5.96
N THR A 241 -1.54 16.05 -5.04
CA THR A 241 -0.34 16.84 -5.35
C THR A 241 0.48 16.23 -6.49
N LEU A 242 0.74 14.92 -6.46
CA LEU A 242 1.49 14.25 -7.53
C LEU A 242 0.73 14.30 -8.87
N ALA A 243 -0.58 14.02 -8.86
CA ALA A 243 -1.40 14.11 -10.07
C ALA A 243 -1.37 15.53 -10.68
N ARG A 244 -1.45 16.56 -9.85
CA ARG A 244 -1.38 17.98 -10.27
C ARG A 244 0.00 18.34 -10.81
N LEU A 245 1.08 17.85 -10.21
CA LEU A 245 2.44 18.04 -10.72
C LEU A 245 2.65 17.39 -12.09
N LEU A 246 2.09 16.19 -12.31
CA LEU A 246 2.13 15.53 -13.61
C LEU A 246 1.37 16.33 -14.66
N VAL A 247 0.18 16.86 -14.32
CA VAL A 247 -0.59 17.72 -15.22
C VAL A 247 0.20 18.99 -15.55
N ARG A 248 0.81 19.64 -14.55
CA ARG A 248 1.66 20.83 -14.77
C ARG A 248 2.84 20.53 -15.69
N ALA A 249 3.48 19.38 -15.53
CA ALA A 249 4.60 18.98 -16.39
C ALA A 249 4.18 18.77 -17.84
N MET A 250 2.97 18.24 -18.08
CA MET A 250 2.44 17.99 -19.43
C MET A 250 1.78 19.24 -20.05
N ILE A 251 1.09 20.04 -19.24
CA ILE A 251 0.28 21.19 -19.66
C ILE A 251 0.56 22.37 -18.71
N PRO A 252 1.72 23.04 -18.84
CA PRO A 252 2.19 24.04 -17.84
C PRO A 252 1.22 25.19 -17.61
N ASP A 253 0.47 25.60 -18.62
CA ASP A 253 -0.48 26.71 -18.55
C ASP A 253 -1.82 26.32 -17.90
N ALA A 254 -2.03 25.05 -17.59
CA ALA A 254 -3.22 24.58 -16.86
C ALA A 254 -3.08 24.76 -15.34
N LEU A 255 -1.86 24.69 -14.81
CA LEU A 255 -1.60 24.84 -13.37
C LEU A 255 -0.45 25.84 -13.15
N PRO A 256 -0.72 27.09 -12.79
CA PRO A 256 0.28 28.13 -12.57
C PRO A 256 1.21 27.83 -11.39
N GLY A 257 2.40 28.44 -11.42
CA GLY A 257 3.41 28.32 -10.38
C GLY A 257 4.49 27.29 -10.71
N ASP A 258 5.57 27.30 -9.93
CA ASP A 258 6.75 26.48 -10.14
C ASP A 258 7.18 25.70 -8.89
N SER A 259 6.62 26.04 -7.73
CA SER A 259 6.90 25.37 -6.47
C SER A 259 5.95 24.18 -6.22
N LEU A 260 6.32 23.34 -5.23
CA LEU A 260 5.46 22.29 -4.70
C LEU A 260 4.20 22.90 -4.05
N ASP A 261 4.37 23.98 -3.29
CA ASP A 261 3.26 24.68 -2.62
C ASP A 261 2.27 25.27 -3.63
N ASP A 262 2.75 25.81 -4.74
CA ASP A 262 1.89 26.27 -5.82
C ASP A 262 1.06 25.14 -6.42
N SER A 263 1.62 23.93 -6.53
CA SER A 263 0.85 22.79 -7.06
C SER A 263 -0.34 22.43 -6.18
N MET A 264 -0.24 22.64 -4.87
CA MET A 264 -1.33 22.41 -3.91
C MET A 264 -2.34 23.57 -3.87
N THR A 265 -1.87 24.81 -3.96
CA THR A 265 -2.69 26.00 -3.68
C THR A 265 -3.24 26.68 -4.92
N SER A 266 -2.58 26.57 -6.08
CA SER A 266 -3.03 27.20 -7.31
C SER A 266 -4.31 26.58 -7.85
N ARG A 267 -5.17 27.42 -8.43
CA ARG A 267 -6.38 26.97 -9.10
C ARG A 267 -6.04 26.39 -10.48
N LEU A 268 -6.55 25.21 -10.77
CA LEU A 268 -6.42 24.59 -12.08
C LEU A 268 -7.35 25.28 -13.11
N ALA A 269 -6.82 25.54 -14.31
CA ALA A 269 -7.57 26.04 -15.46
C ALA A 269 -8.05 24.85 -16.31
N TYR A 270 -9.20 24.30 -15.98
CA TYR A 270 -9.81 23.14 -16.66
C TYR A 270 -10.06 23.35 -18.16
N ASP A 271 -10.30 24.60 -18.58
CA ASP A 271 -10.45 24.97 -19.98
C ASP A 271 -9.16 24.79 -20.79
N ARG A 272 -8.04 24.56 -20.11
CA ARG A 272 -6.72 24.42 -20.72
C ARG A 272 -6.26 22.97 -20.90
N ILE A 273 -6.84 22.03 -20.17
CA ILE A 273 -6.35 20.65 -20.21
C ILE A 273 -6.76 19.86 -21.45
N ASP A 274 -7.80 20.29 -22.21
CA ASP A 274 -8.26 19.64 -23.46
C ASP A 274 -8.26 20.61 -24.67
N ARG A 275 -7.24 21.42 -24.85
CA ARG A 275 -7.14 22.30 -26.01
C ARG A 275 -6.82 21.52 -27.27
N GLN A 276 -7.62 21.73 -28.31
CA GLN A 276 -7.33 21.18 -29.62
C GLN A 276 -6.00 21.70 -30.16
N GLY A 277 -5.17 20.82 -30.69
CA GLY A 277 -3.86 21.16 -31.22
C GLY A 277 -2.70 21.01 -30.22
N SER A 278 -2.97 20.89 -28.91
CA SER A 278 -1.94 20.60 -27.92
C SER A 278 -1.39 19.18 -28.04
N ASP A 279 -0.11 19.00 -27.72
CA ASP A 279 0.56 17.69 -27.78
C ASP A 279 0.09 16.73 -26.67
N ALA A 280 -0.25 17.27 -25.50
CA ALA A 280 -0.86 16.53 -24.41
C ALA A 280 -2.22 17.12 -24.06
N ARG A 281 -3.21 16.25 -23.91
CA ARG A 281 -4.59 16.64 -23.61
C ARG A 281 -5.21 15.66 -22.62
N ILE A 282 -6.05 16.17 -21.73
CA ILE A 282 -6.85 15.37 -20.79
C ILE A 282 -8.31 15.74 -21.00
N ARG A 283 -9.11 14.78 -21.42
CA ARG A 283 -10.54 14.92 -21.65
C ARG A 283 -11.31 14.22 -20.56
N LEU A 284 -11.90 15.01 -19.68
CA LEU A 284 -12.74 14.57 -18.58
C LEU A 284 -14.17 14.25 -19.06
N ASN A 285 -14.96 13.61 -18.18
CA ASN A 285 -16.36 13.23 -18.45
C ASN A 285 -16.51 12.39 -19.73
N SER A 286 -15.49 11.56 -20.04
CA SER A 286 -15.39 10.82 -21.29
C SER A 286 -15.23 9.33 -21.02
N THR A 287 -16.34 8.60 -20.98
CA THR A 287 -16.37 7.17 -20.66
C THR A 287 -16.06 6.34 -21.90
N VAL A 288 -14.92 5.67 -21.93
CA VAL A 288 -14.58 4.72 -22.99
C VAL A 288 -15.51 3.51 -22.90
N VAL A 289 -16.20 3.20 -23.98
CA VAL A 289 -17.18 2.12 -24.07
C VAL A 289 -16.77 1.02 -25.04
N SER A 290 -15.83 1.30 -25.95
CA SER A 290 -15.31 0.29 -26.89
C SER A 290 -13.87 0.62 -27.30
N VAL A 291 -13.05 -0.42 -27.40
CA VAL A 291 -11.71 -0.38 -28.00
C VAL A 291 -11.60 -1.59 -28.92
N ARG A 292 -11.32 -1.39 -30.21
CA ARG A 292 -11.20 -2.47 -31.18
C ARG A 292 -10.06 -2.24 -32.17
N HIS A 293 -9.41 -3.28 -32.58
CA HIS A 293 -8.43 -3.21 -33.64
C HIS A 293 -9.05 -2.81 -34.99
N LEU A 294 -8.37 -1.97 -35.74
CA LEU A 294 -8.71 -1.70 -37.12
C LEU A 294 -7.99 -2.71 -38.04
N GLY A 295 -8.75 -3.71 -38.49
CA GLY A 295 -8.23 -4.82 -39.27
C GLY A 295 -7.95 -6.09 -38.47
N ASP A 296 -7.07 -6.97 -39.01
CA ASP A 296 -6.67 -8.21 -38.33
C ASP A 296 -5.93 -7.89 -37.01
N PRO A 297 -6.37 -8.39 -35.85
CA PRO A 297 -5.73 -8.13 -34.58
C PRO A 297 -4.22 -8.41 -34.53
N ASP A 298 -3.76 -9.45 -35.21
CA ASP A 298 -2.35 -9.85 -35.23
C ASP A 298 -1.47 -8.92 -36.08
N ALA A 299 -2.09 -8.15 -36.97
CA ALA A 299 -1.40 -7.23 -37.89
C ALA A 299 -1.78 -5.75 -37.67
N ALA A 300 -2.78 -5.47 -36.89
CA ALA A 300 -3.31 -4.13 -36.71
C ALA A 300 -2.28 -3.21 -36.04
N ARG A 301 -2.13 -2.01 -36.56
CA ARG A 301 -1.29 -0.93 -36.03
C ARG A 301 -2.10 0.19 -35.42
N GLU A 302 -3.41 0.16 -35.58
CA GLU A 302 -4.34 1.16 -35.13
C GLU A 302 -5.51 0.50 -34.39
N VAL A 303 -6.07 1.25 -33.44
CA VAL A 303 -7.26 0.88 -32.71
C VAL A 303 -8.30 2.01 -32.84
N GLU A 304 -9.56 1.63 -32.91
CA GLU A 304 -10.67 2.55 -32.78
C GLU A 304 -11.11 2.58 -31.31
N ILE A 305 -11.22 3.78 -30.76
CA ILE A 305 -11.71 4.00 -29.39
C ILE A 305 -13.02 4.77 -29.50
N THR A 306 -14.10 4.18 -29.01
CA THR A 306 -15.38 4.87 -28.87
C THR A 306 -15.59 5.27 -27.39
N TYR A 307 -15.89 6.52 -27.15
CA TYR A 307 -16.22 7.00 -25.79
C TYR A 307 -17.52 7.83 -25.83
N VAL A 308 -18.17 7.92 -24.69
CA VAL A 308 -19.39 8.70 -24.49
C VAL A 308 -19.07 9.95 -23.69
N ARG A 309 -19.47 11.10 -24.22
CA ARG A 309 -19.41 12.40 -23.58
C ARG A 309 -20.72 13.16 -23.81
N ASP A 310 -21.27 13.80 -22.78
CA ASP A 310 -22.52 14.56 -22.88
C ASP A 310 -23.68 13.77 -23.54
N ASN A 311 -23.77 12.46 -23.22
CA ASN A 311 -24.72 11.48 -23.79
C ASN A 311 -24.58 11.27 -25.32
N ARG A 312 -23.40 11.58 -25.89
CA ARG A 312 -23.11 11.34 -27.31
C ARG A 312 -21.87 10.42 -27.42
N ALA A 313 -21.93 9.48 -28.35
CA ALA A 313 -20.77 8.69 -28.72
C ALA A 313 -19.88 9.49 -29.67
N GLU A 314 -18.59 9.51 -29.40
CA GLU A 314 -17.54 10.14 -30.21
C GLU A 314 -16.48 9.11 -30.58
#